data_44773034a8beb42ecec9922376bca811
#
_entry.id   44773034a8beb42ecec9922376bca811
#
_cell.length_a   1.000
_cell.length_b   1.000
_cell.length_c   1.000
_cell.angle_alpha   90.00
_cell.angle_beta   90.00
_cell.angle_gamma   90.00
#
_symmetry.space_group_name_H-M   'P 1'
#
loop_
_entity.id
_entity.type
_entity.pdbx_description
1 polymer ?
#
loop_
_entity_poly.entity_id
_entity_poly.type
_entity_poly.pdbx_seq_one_letter_code
_entity_poly.pdbx_strand_id
1 'polypeptide(L)'
;MKIVTFSAIKGGVGKTTLTYNFGQWLKHQNNRILYIDLDHQCNLTQTFNIFENKNTVENIFIPNDEVCMIKIDEYSSILPGYMRLDEVEKSITTKSNKDMLLYMWLEDNYHKLNLDEFDFIIIDTHPDFSTITKNAVVVSHSIFSPITPSEHSFSSRDNLLERFNEFKNEMIDFKTRESYVTADLYFIANMVKHNTKSSIEFKKVLHKIDDIIAIFPHKELFNNSTLEKKSITDMALDKTFYKKHEKFFDDYHHTNLLMLNYINGEEE
;
A
#
# COMPACT_ATOMS: atom_id res chain seq x y z
N MET A 1 -10.76 -8.04 9.82
CA MET A 1 -9.45 -7.67 9.23
C MET A 1 -9.63 -7.34 7.75
N LYS A 2 -9.11 -6.22 7.29
CA LYS A 2 -9.06 -5.84 5.88
C LYS A 2 -7.60 -5.78 5.41
N ILE A 3 -7.32 -6.21 4.20
CA ILE A 3 -5.96 -6.16 3.60
C ILE A 3 -5.96 -5.13 2.49
N VAL A 4 -5.05 -4.18 2.57
CA VAL A 4 -4.94 -3.05 1.63
C VAL A 4 -3.52 -3.00 1.08
N THR A 5 -3.39 -2.99 -0.23
CA THR A 5 -2.09 -2.89 -0.91
C THR A 5 -1.92 -1.55 -1.60
N PHE A 6 -0.79 -0.90 -1.39
CA PHE A 6 -0.34 0.22 -2.21
C PHE A 6 0.56 -0.30 -3.32
N SER A 7 0.12 -0.16 -4.57
CA SER A 7 0.83 -0.66 -5.75
C SER A 7 0.82 0.36 -6.88
N ALA A 8 1.92 0.45 -7.62
CA ALA A 8 2.01 1.25 -8.85
C ALA A 8 3.15 0.71 -9.72
N ILE A 9 3.02 0.79 -11.03
CA ILE A 9 4.11 0.39 -11.96
C ILE A 9 5.13 1.50 -12.19
N LYS A 10 4.89 2.71 -11.68
CA LYS A 10 5.82 3.83 -11.80
C LYS A 10 6.49 4.12 -10.45
N GLY A 11 7.82 4.27 -10.46
CA GLY A 11 8.57 4.70 -9.28
C GLY A 11 8.36 6.18 -8.94
N GLY A 12 8.58 6.55 -7.68
CA GLY A 12 8.54 7.95 -7.22
C GLY A 12 7.15 8.58 -7.15
N VAL A 13 6.07 7.81 -7.20
CA VAL A 13 4.69 8.30 -7.09
C VAL A 13 4.20 8.42 -5.65
N GLY A 14 5.02 8.04 -4.66
CA GLY A 14 4.75 8.20 -3.24
C GLY A 14 4.03 7.01 -2.58
N LYS A 15 4.15 5.80 -3.13
CA LYS A 15 3.55 4.59 -2.52
C LYS A 15 3.89 4.47 -1.04
N THR A 16 5.16 4.24 -0.71
CA THR A 16 5.64 4.04 0.66
C THR A 16 5.22 5.16 1.62
N THR A 17 5.28 6.41 1.14
CA THR A 17 4.85 7.58 1.93
C THR A 17 3.36 7.51 2.25
N LEU A 18 2.52 7.14 1.27
CA LEU A 18 1.09 6.98 1.49
C LEU A 18 0.80 5.75 2.35
N THR A 19 1.46 4.60 2.11
CA THR A 19 1.36 3.39 2.93
C THR A 19 1.61 3.69 4.40
N TYR A 20 2.74 4.34 4.70
CA TYR A 20 3.12 4.74 6.06
C TYR A 20 2.07 5.65 6.69
N ASN A 21 1.74 6.76 6.01
CA ASN A 21 0.87 7.77 6.56
C ASN A 21 -0.60 7.31 6.69
N PHE A 22 -1.10 6.49 5.75
CA PHE A 22 -2.44 5.92 5.83
C PHE A 22 -2.56 4.94 7.01
N GLY A 23 -1.60 4.03 7.17
CA GLY A 23 -1.62 3.11 8.30
C GLY A 23 -1.47 3.83 9.66
N GLN A 24 -0.63 4.88 9.74
CA GLN A 24 -0.55 5.71 10.95
C GLN A 24 -1.85 6.48 11.20
N TRP A 25 -2.53 6.95 10.15
CA TRP A 25 -3.84 7.58 10.31
C TRP A 25 -4.89 6.59 10.82
N LEU A 26 -4.95 5.36 10.29
CA LEU A 26 -5.83 4.30 10.78
C LEU A 26 -5.55 3.95 12.24
N LYS A 27 -4.27 3.89 12.65
CA LYS A 27 -3.86 3.68 14.03
C LYS A 27 -4.45 4.75 14.96
N HIS A 28 -4.43 6.01 14.55
CA HIS A 28 -5.04 7.11 15.30
C HIS A 28 -6.58 7.06 15.36
N GLN A 29 -7.21 6.21 14.54
CA GLN A 29 -8.62 5.83 14.64
C GLN A 29 -8.83 4.58 15.52
N ASN A 30 -7.85 4.23 16.36
CA ASN A 30 -7.83 3.06 17.26
C ASN A 30 -7.83 1.69 16.55
N ASN A 31 -7.36 1.62 15.31
CA ASN A 31 -7.17 0.35 14.62
C ASN A 31 -5.80 -0.25 14.89
N ARG A 32 -5.72 -1.57 14.93
CA ARG A 32 -4.47 -2.34 15.01
C ARG A 32 -3.97 -2.65 13.60
N ILE A 33 -2.71 -2.32 13.33
CA ILE A 33 -2.14 -2.34 11.98
C ILE A 33 -0.97 -3.31 11.90
N LEU A 34 -1.02 -4.23 10.93
CA LEU A 34 0.15 -4.99 10.49
C LEU A 34 0.63 -4.42 9.17
N TYR A 35 1.87 -3.95 9.13
CA TYR A 35 2.52 -3.58 7.88
C TYR A 35 3.25 -4.78 7.29
N ILE A 36 3.29 -4.87 5.96
CA ILE A 36 4.12 -5.84 5.22
C ILE A 36 4.89 -5.06 4.16
N ASP A 37 6.23 -5.11 4.23
CA ASP A 37 7.10 -4.43 3.27
C ASP A 37 7.58 -5.41 2.20
N LEU A 38 6.99 -5.35 1.02
CA LEU A 38 7.34 -6.18 -0.16
C LEU A 38 8.16 -5.40 -1.21
N ASP A 39 8.74 -4.26 -0.84
CA ASP A 39 9.70 -3.55 -1.68
C ASP A 39 11.14 -3.92 -1.28
N HIS A 40 11.96 -4.37 -2.24
CA HIS A 40 13.38 -4.66 -2.00
C HIS A 40 14.20 -3.43 -1.59
N GLN A 41 13.67 -2.21 -1.73
CA GLN A 41 14.27 -1.01 -1.16
C GLN A 41 14.08 -0.90 0.36
N CYS A 42 13.15 -1.66 0.96
CA CYS A 42 12.83 -1.69 2.38
C CYS A 42 12.56 -0.30 2.99
N ASN A 43 12.02 0.63 2.19
CA ASN A 43 11.82 2.01 2.62
C ASN A 43 10.78 2.12 3.75
N LEU A 44 9.72 1.30 3.71
CA LEU A 44 8.72 1.27 4.78
C LEU A 44 9.33 0.76 6.10
N THR A 45 10.10 -0.32 6.04
CA THR A 45 10.82 -0.90 7.19
C THR A 45 11.76 0.11 7.82
N GLN A 46 12.56 0.81 6.99
CA GLN A 46 13.51 1.83 7.45
C GLN A 46 12.81 3.06 8.03
N THR A 47 11.60 3.40 7.56
CA THR A 47 10.80 4.50 8.13
C THR A 47 10.44 4.23 9.60
N PHE A 48 10.33 2.96 10.00
CA PHE A 48 10.14 2.56 11.40
C PHE A 48 11.44 2.37 12.20
N ASN A 49 12.61 2.80 11.69
CA ASN A 49 13.93 2.58 12.31
C ASN A 49 14.31 1.09 12.45
N ILE A 50 13.75 0.23 11.64
CA ILE A 50 14.04 -1.18 11.63
C ILE A 50 15.03 -1.45 10.48
N PHE A 51 16.12 -2.15 10.78
CA PHE A 51 17.21 -2.48 9.85
C PHE A 51 17.51 -3.98 9.91
N GLU A 52 16.48 -4.77 10.20
CA GLU A 52 16.60 -6.23 10.27
C GLU A 52 16.87 -6.79 8.86
N ASN A 53 17.71 -7.84 8.80
CA ASN A 53 18.08 -8.51 7.55
C ASN A 53 17.96 -10.04 7.65
N LYS A 54 17.33 -10.52 8.73
CA LYS A 54 17.04 -11.95 8.95
C LYS A 54 15.58 -12.10 9.36
N ASN A 55 15.02 -13.27 9.05
CA ASN A 55 13.64 -13.58 9.40
C ASN A 55 12.64 -12.55 8.85
N THR A 56 12.92 -12.05 7.65
CA THR A 56 12.15 -11.02 6.94
C THR A 56 11.17 -11.69 5.95
N VAL A 57 10.51 -10.90 5.12
CA VAL A 57 9.49 -11.38 4.18
C VAL A 57 10.00 -12.40 3.14
N GLU A 58 11.31 -12.56 2.94
CA GLU A 58 11.87 -13.59 2.05
C GLU A 58 11.42 -15.00 2.43
N ASN A 59 11.24 -15.27 3.74
CA ASN A 59 10.82 -16.57 4.23
C ASN A 59 9.34 -16.89 3.96
N ILE A 60 8.55 -15.92 3.52
CA ILE A 60 7.20 -16.14 2.97
C ILE A 60 7.32 -16.91 1.64
N PHE A 61 8.30 -16.55 0.82
CA PHE A 61 8.46 -17.04 -0.55
C PHE A 61 9.42 -18.23 -0.66
N ILE A 62 10.44 -18.24 0.20
CA ILE A 62 11.41 -19.35 0.33
C ILE A 62 11.48 -19.72 1.81
N PRO A 63 10.72 -20.73 2.27
CA PRO A 63 10.58 -21.05 3.68
C PRO A 63 11.85 -21.77 4.20
N ASN A 64 12.92 -21.01 4.42
CA ASN A 64 14.16 -21.48 5.03
C ASN A 64 14.17 -21.27 6.54
N ASP A 65 13.42 -20.25 7.00
CA ASP A 65 13.37 -19.84 8.40
C ASP A 65 11.98 -19.23 8.72
N GLU A 66 11.76 -18.81 9.95
CA GLU A 66 10.51 -18.13 10.32
C GLU A 66 10.55 -16.65 9.92
N VAL A 67 9.38 -16.08 9.62
CA VAL A 67 9.23 -14.63 9.48
C VAL A 67 9.00 -14.03 10.86
N CYS A 68 9.82 -13.05 11.25
CA CYS A 68 9.67 -12.37 12.52
C CYS A 68 8.76 -11.15 12.37
N MET A 69 7.63 -11.17 13.07
CA MET A 69 6.78 -9.98 13.20
C MET A 69 7.36 -9.07 14.27
N ILE A 70 7.79 -7.87 13.88
CA ILE A 70 8.40 -6.90 14.77
C ILE A 70 7.33 -5.94 15.27
N LYS A 71 7.18 -5.84 16.58
CA LYS A 71 6.29 -4.87 17.22
C LYS A 71 6.89 -3.46 17.12
N ILE A 72 6.16 -2.52 16.53
CA ILE A 72 6.53 -1.11 16.44
C ILE A 72 6.07 -0.37 17.70
N ASP A 73 4.79 -0.54 18.05
CA ASP A 73 4.16 0.01 19.26
C ASP A 73 2.98 -0.86 19.72
N GLU A 74 2.12 -0.34 20.58
CA GLU A 74 0.97 -1.10 21.10
C GLU A 74 -0.05 -1.49 20.01
N TYR A 75 -0.18 -0.67 18.99
CA TYR A 75 -1.19 -0.81 17.94
C TYR A 75 -0.62 -1.20 16.58
N SER A 76 0.69 -1.30 16.44
CA SER A 76 1.29 -1.58 15.14
C SER A 76 2.46 -2.54 15.19
N SER A 77 2.53 -3.39 14.17
CA SER A 77 3.63 -4.33 13.93
C SER A 77 4.00 -4.34 12.44
N ILE A 78 5.16 -4.90 12.11
CA ILE A 78 5.62 -5.03 10.73
C ILE A 78 6.26 -6.40 10.47
N LEU A 79 6.00 -6.95 9.28
CA LEU A 79 6.86 -7.95 8.66
C LEU A 79 7.90 -7.20 7.83
N PRO A 80 9.18 -7.21 8.25
CA PRO A 80 10.19 -6.36 7.65
C PRO A 80 10.57 -6.80 6.23
N GLY A 81 10.85 -5.84 5.37
CA GLY A 81 11.29 -6.06 3.99
C GLY A 81 12.66 -6.72 3.89
N TYR A 82 12.95 -7.28 2.72
CA TYR A 82 14.22 -7.93 2.40
C TYR A 82 14.89 -7.26 1.19
N MET A 83 16.12 -6.78 1.38
CA MET A 83 16.85 -5.99 0.37
C MET A 83 17.16 -6.75 -0.93
N ARG A 84 17.11 -8.09 -0.90
CA ARG A 84 17.35 -8.95 -2.08
C ARG A 84 16.08 -9.71 -2.48
N LEU A 85 14.90 -9.11 -2.26
CA LEU A 85 13.62 -9.72 -2.59
C LEU A 85 13.47 -9.94 -4.11
N ASP A 86 14.14 -9.14 -4.94
CA ASP A 86 14.24 -9.33 -6.39
C ASP A 86 14.97 -10.63 -6.80
N GLU A 87 15.94 -11.09 -6.01
CA GLU A 87 16.60 -12.39 -6.22
C GLU A 87 15.68 -13.55 -5.80
N VAL A 88 14.97 -13.37 -4.68
CA VAL A 88 13.94 -14.31 -4.23
C VAL A 88 12.88 -14.47 -5.31
N GLU A 89 12.39 -13.38 -5.86
CA GLU A 89 11.40 -13.39 -6.94
C GLU A 89 11.86 -14.20 -8.15
N LYS A 90 13.10 -13.97 -8.62
CA LYS A 90 13.68 -14.74 -9.74
C LYS A 90 13.73 -16.24 -9.44
N SER A 91 13.99 -16.62 -8.18
CA SER A 91 14.11 -18.03 -7.78
C SER A 91 12.77 -18.78 -7.75
N ILE A 92 11.66 -18.06 -7.56
CA ILE A 92 10.32 -18.65 -7.48
C ILE A 92 9.53 -18.65 -8.79
N THR A 93 10.03 -17.99 -9.84
CA THR A 93 9.30 -17.81 -11.12
C THR A 93 8.84 -19.12 -11.76
N THR A 94 9.53 -20.23 -11.52
CA THR A 94 9.20 -21.56 -12.05
C THR A 94 8.22 -22.34 -11.19
N LYS A 95 7.89 -21.87 -9.97
CA LYS A 95 6.92 -22.54 -9.12
C LYS A 95 5.50 -22.37 -9.67
N SER A 96 4.71 -23.46 -9.69
CA SER A 96 3.32 -23.41 -10.18
C SER A 96 2.40 -22.55 -9.31
N ASN A 97 2.70 -22.44 -8.01
CA ASN A 97 1.95 -21.65 -7.02
C ASN A 97 2.60 -20.31 -6.66
N LYS A 98 3.51 -19.81 -7.51
CA LYS A 98 4.33 -18.62 -7.22
C LYS A 98 3.52 -17.37 -6.85
N ASP A 99 2.32 -17.23 -7.40
CA ASP A 99 1.46 -16.07 -7.19
C ASP A 99 0.53 -16.22 -5.95
N MET A 100 0.57 -17.37 -5.25
CA MET A 100 -0.26 -17.71 -4.07
C MET A 100 0.53 -17.88 -2.76
N LEU A 101 1.85 -17.63 -2.77
CA LEU A 101 2.71 -17.95 -1.64
C LEU A 101 2.38 -17.11 -0.40
N LEU A 102 2.07 -15.81 -0.56
CA LEU A 102 1.65 -14.95 0.54
C LEU A 102 0.28 -15.37 1.09
N TYR A 103 -0.66 -15.74 0.22
CA TYR A 103 -1.97 -16.26 0.63
C TYR A 103 -1.80 -17.51 1.51
N MET A 104 -1.04 -18.50 1.03
CA MET A 104 -0.77 -19.73 1.77
C MET A 104 -0.08 -19.44 3.10
N TRP A 105 0.91 -18.55 3.10
CA TRP A 105 1.62 -18.18 4.32
C TRP A 105 0.72 -17.51 5.36
N LEU A 106 -0.18 -16.61 4.94
CA LEU A 106 -1.14 -15.95 5.83
C LEU A 106 -2.11 -16.97 6.44
N GLU A 107 -2.62 -17.91 5.65
CA GLU A 107 -3.49 -19.01 6.13
C GLU A 107 -2.76 -19.89 7.17
N ASP A 108 -1.54 -20.34 6.86
CA ASP A 108 -0.74 -21.22 7.72
C ASP A 108 -0.34 -20.55 9.05
N ASN A 109 -0.22 -19.22 9.06
CA ASN A 109 0.25 -18.47 10.23
C ASN A 109 -0.86 -17.65 10.91
N TYR A 110 -2.12 -17.72 10.43
CA TYR A 110 -3.24 -16.91 10.93
C TYR A 110 -3.37 -16.99 12.47
N HIS A 111 -3.44 -18.19 13.02
CA HIS A 111 -3.54 -18.40 14.47
C HIS A 111 -2.19 -18.29 15.19
N LYS A 112 -1.10 -18.71 14.55
CA LYS A 112 0.24 -18.69 15.15
C LYS A 112 0.71 -17.28 15.47
N LEU A 113 0.41 -16.33 14.60
CA LEU A 113 0.78 -14.92 14.72
C LEU A 113 -0.36 -14.03 15.22
N ASN A 114 -1.50 -14.61 15.61
CA ASN A 114 -2.70 -13.89 16.04
C ASN A 114 -3.09 -12.80 15.05
N LEU A 115 -3.14 -13.13 13.75
CA LEU A 115 -3.45 -12.13 12.70
C LEU A 115 -4.86 -11.54 12.85
N ASP A 116 -5.77 -12.24 13.50
CA ASP A 116 -7.11 -11.79 13.85
C ASP A 116 -7.15 -10.61 14.83
N GLU A 117 -6.06 -10.34 15.54
CA GLU A 117 -5.94 -9.16 16.39
C GLU A 117 -5.76 -7.85 15.60
N PHE A 118 -5.39 -7.92 14.32
CA PHE A 118 -5.22 -6.75 13.47
C PHE A 118 -6.52 -6.40 12.73
N ASP A 119 -6.86 -5.12 12.73
CA ASP A 119 -7.99 -4.60 11.96
C ASP A 119 -7.61 -4.47 10.48
N PHE A 120 -6.35 -4.06 10.22
CA PHE A 120 -5.82 -3.87 8.88
C PHE A 120 -4.43 -4.49 8.70
N ILE A 121 -4.23 -5.10 7.53
CA ILE A 121 -2.90 -5.39 6.98
C ILE A 121 -2.65 -4.40 5.84
N ILE A 122 -1.56 -3.63 5.93
CA ILE A 122 -1.19 -2.63 4.92
C ILE A 122 0.11 -3.06 4.24
N ILE A 123 0.06 -3.28 2.93
CA ILE A 123 1.17 -3.82 2.15
C ILE A 123 1.77 -2.74 1.26
N ASP A 124 3.09 -2.51 1.36
CA ASP A 124 3.86 -1.71 0.41
C ASP A 124 4.54 -2.62 -0.61
N THR A 125 4.53 -2.26 -1.89
CA THR A 125 5.12 -3.07 -2.96
C THR A 125 6.18 -2.31 -3.75
N HIS A 126 7.02 -3.03 -4.50
CA HIS A 126 7.91 -2.44 -5.48
C HIS A 126 7.11 -1.83 -6.65
N PRO A 127 7.67 -0.80 -7.37
CA PRO A 127 6.97 -0.19 -8.51
C PRO A 127 7.00 -1.06 -9.78
N ASP A 128 6.26 -2.15 -9.75
CA ASP A 128 6.09 -3.08 -10.86
C ASP A 128 4.75 -3.85 -10.74
N PHE A 129 4.53 -4.83 -11.61
CA PHE A 129 3.44 -5.81 -11.50
C PHE A 129 4.02 -7.22 -11.66
N SER A 130 5.02 -7.51 -10.83
CA SER A 130 5.78 -8.77 -10.82
C SER A 130 5.12 -9.83 -9.93
N THR A 131 5.77 -10.98 -9.80
CA THR A 131 5.28 -12.09 -8.97
C THR A 131 5.06 -11.70 -7.51
N ILE A 132 5.97 -10.90 -6.92
CA ILE A 132 5.82 -10.44 -5.53
C ILE A 132 4.61 -9.50 -5.40
N THR A 133 4.45 -8.55 -6.32
CA THR A 133 3.29 -7.66 -6.36
C THR A 133 1.99 -8.43 -6.58
N LYS A 134 1.98 -9.44 -7.45
CA LYS A 134 0.82 -10.32 -7.67
C LYS A 134 0.39 -11.07 -6.40
N ASN A 135 1.33 -11.52 -5.59
CA ASN A 135 1.02 -12.10 -4.27
C ASN A 135 0.28 -11.13 -3.34
N ALA A 136 0.70 -9.86 -3.31
CA ALA A 136 0.00 -8.83 -2.56
C ALA A 136 -1.41 -8.59 -3.11
N VAL A 137 -1.57 -8.57 -4.43
CA VAL A 137 -2.87 -8.40 -5.13
C VAL A 137 -3.85 -9.50 -4.75
N VAL A 138 -3.41 -10.77 -4.74
CA VAL A 138 -4.27 -11.94 -4.44
C VAL A 138 -4.89 -11.85 -3.03
N VAL A 139 -4.13 -11.39 -2.05
CA VAL A 139 -4.60 -11.32 -0.64
C VAL A 139 -5.38 -10.06 -0.31
N SER A 140 -5.39 -9.07 -1.21
CA SER A 140 -5.96 -7.76 -0.95
C SER A 140 -7.49 -7.74 -1.07
N HIS A 141 -8.11 -6.87 -0.27
CA HIS A 141 -9.50 -6.44 -0.43
C HIS A 141 -9.58 -5.16 -1.28
N SER A 142 -8.60 -4.26 -1.11
CA SER A 142 -8.50 -3.02 -1.88
C SER A 142 -7.05 -2.76 -2.28
N ILE A 143 -6.86 -2.24 -3.48
CA ILE A 143 -5.55 -1.83 -4.00
C ILE A 143 -5.61 -0.35 -4.30
N PHE A 144 -4.71 0.42 -3.71
CA PHE A 144 -4.55 1.85 -3.96
C PHE A 144 -3.32 2.11 -4.81
N SER A 145 -3.55 2.71 -5.98
CA SER A 145 -2.48 3.04 -6.91
C SER A 145 -2.30 4.55 -7.03
N PRO A 146 -1.23 5.14 -6.46
CA PRO A 146 -0.95 6.56 -6.64
C PRO A 146 -0.49 6.86 -8.05
N ILE A 147 -1.10 7.91 -8.62
CA ILE A 147 -0.71 8.54 -9.89
C ILE A 147 -0.36 10.01 -9.67
N THR A 148 0.58 10.56 -10.42
CA THR A 148 1.06 11.95 -10.27
C THR A 148 0.70 12.79 -11.49
N PRO A 149 0.59 14.12 -11.39
CA PRO A 149 0.35 15.01 -12.51
C PRO A 149 1.53 15.04 -13.50
N SER A 150 1.63 14.03 -14.36
CA SER A 150 2.67 13.92 -15.38
C SER A 150 2.09 13.37 -16.68
N GLU A 151 2.76 13.64 -17.79
CA GLU A 151 2.33 13.23 -19.14
C GLU A 151 2.00 11.74 -19.26
N HIS A 152 2.78 10.89 -18.55
CA HIS A 152 2.64 9.43 -18.64
C HIS A 152 1.78 8.81 -17.51
N SER A 153 1.09 9.63 -16.70
CA SER A 153 0.35 9.10 -15.54
C SER A 153 -0.86 8.27 -15.94
N PHE A 154 -1.61 8.74 -16.93
CA PHE A 154 -2.78 8.02 -17.42
C PHE A 154 -2.38 6.75 -18.16
N SER A 155 -1.32 6.77 -18.97
CA SER A 155 -0.80 5.55 -19.59
C SER A 155 -0.32 4.52 -18.57
N SER A 156 0.26 4.96 -17.46
CA SER A 156 0.66 4.06 -16.36
C SER A 156 -0.56 3.48 -15.65
N ARG A 157 -1.61 4.29 -15.44
CA ARG A 157 -2.89 3.85 -14.89
C ARG A 157 -3.52 2.78 -15.78
N ASP A 158 -3.69 3.08 -17.07
CA ASP A 158 -4.34 2.18 -18.01
C ASP A 158 -3.57 0.87 -18.14
N ASN A 159 -2.24 0.91 -18.18
CA ASN A 159 -1.38 -0.27 -18.18
C ASN A 159 -1.54 -1.12 -16.90
N LEU A 160 -1.63 -0.49 -15.72
CA LEU A 160 -1.87 -1.23 -14.49
C LEU A 160 -3.26 -1.86 -14.48
N LEU A 161 -4.29 -1.13 -14.91
CA LEU A 161 -5.66 -1.63 -14.96
C LEU A 161 -5.78 -2.83 -15.92
N GLU A 162 -5.14 -2.76 -17.07
CA GLU A 162 -5.09 -3.86 -18.03
C GLU A 162 -4.45 -5.11 -17.42
N ARG A 163 -3.24 -4.99 -16.87
CA ARG A 163 -2.51 -6.09 -16.21
C ARG A 163 -3.26 -6.67 -15.01
N PHE A 164 -3.91 -5.82 -14.23
CA PHE A 164 -4.74 -6.27 -13.11
C PHE A 164 -5.92 -7.10 -13.59
N ASN A 165 -6.64 -6.66 -14.63
CA ASN A 165 -7.77 -7.38 -15.19
C ASN A 165 -7.34 -8.70 -15.85
N GLU A 166 -6.23 -8.71 -16.58
CA GLU A 166 -5.64 -9.95 -17.12
C GLU A 166 -5.34 -10.94 -15.99
N PHE A 167 -4.63 -10.49 -14.96
CA PHE A 167 -4.28 -11.33 -13.83
C PHE A 167 -5.51 -11.83 -13.06
N LYS A 168 -6.52 -10.99 -12.86
CA LYS A 168 -7.80 -11.39 -12.25
C LYS A 168 -8.50 -12.51 -13.04
N ASN A 169 -8.40 -12.49 -14.37
CA ASN A 169 -8.96 -13.51 -15.24
C ASN A 169 -8.11 -14.80 -15.31
N GLU A 170 -6.80 -14.71 -15.08
CA GLU A 170 -5.89 -15.86 -15.02
C GLU A 170 -6.00 -16.61 -13.70
N MET A 171 -6.19 -15.89 -12.58
CA MET A 171 -6.21 -16.44 -11.23
C MET A 171 -7.60 -16.94 -10.85
N ILE A 172 -8.04 -18.02 -11.49
CA ILE A 172 -9.36 -18.61 -11.27
C ILE A 172 -9.29 -19.97 -10.58
N ASP A 173 -10.25 -20.25 -9.73
CA ASP A 173 -10.51 -21.60 -9.24
C ASP A 173 -11.07 -22.46 -10.37
N PHE A 174 -10.42 -23.57 -10.69
CA PHE A 174 -10.81 -24.42 -11.81
C PHE A 174 -12.16 -25.13 -11.60
N LYS A 175 -12.64 -25.22 -10.38
CA LYS A 175 -13.91 -25.87 -10.04
C LYS A 175 -15.06 -24.86 -10.03
N THR A 176 -14.90 -23.73 -9.33
CA THR A 176 -15.95 -22.71 -9.21
C THR A 176 -15.97 -21.73 -10.36
N ARG A 177 -14.84 -21.55 -11.06
CA ARG A 177 -14.59 -20.53 -12.09
C ARG A 177 -14.58 -19.10 -11.56
N GLU A 178 -14.55 -18.93 -10.26
CA GLU A 178 -14.41 -17.64 -9.61
C GLU A 178 -12.95 -17.25 -9.50
N SER A 179 -12.66 -15.96 -9.56
CA SER A 179 -11.30 -15.44 -9.38
C SER A 179 -10.87 -15.48 -7.92
N TYR A 180 -9.64 -15.88 -7.64
CA TYR A 180 -9.00 -15.67 -6.34
C TYR A 180 -8.72 -14.19 -6.06
N VAL A 181 -8.63 -13.35 -7.09
CA VAL A 181 -8.45 -11.91 -6.96
C VAL A 181 -9.81 -11.25 -6.78
N THR A 182 -10.16 -10.96 -5.52
CA THR A 182 -11.41 -10.28 -5.16
C THR A 182 -11.25 -8.79 -4.95
N ALA A 183 -10.01 -8.31 -4.99
CA ALA A 183 -9.68 -6.91 -4.75
C ALA A 183 -10.32 -5.95 -5.74
N ASP A 184 -10.65 -4.75 -5.25
CA ASP A 184 -10.97 -3.60 -6.07
C ASP A 184 -9.74 -2.71 -6.23
N LEU A 185 -9.52 -2.19 -7.44
CA LEU A 185 -8.40 -1.32 -7.78
C LEU A 185 -8.88 0.13 -7.89
N TYR A 186 -8.36 0.97 -7.02
CA TYR A 186 -8.63 2.40 -6.98
C TYR A 186 -7.36 3.22 -7.23
N PHE A 187 -7.52 4.39 -7.84
CA PHE A 187 -6.42 5.29 -8.09
C PHE A 187 -6.47 6.51 -7.16
N ILE A 188 -5.29 6.99 -6.79
CA ILE A 188 -5.10 8.15 -5.92
C ILE A 188 -4.29 9.19 -6.68
N ALA A 189 -4.85 10.37 -6.93
CA ALA A 189 -4.11 11.49 -7.49
C ALA A 189 -3.18 12.06 -6.41
N ASN A 190 -1.87 11.80 -6.52
CA ASN A 190 -0.87 12.22 -5.53
C ASN A 190 0.03 13.33 -6.08
N MET A 191 0.66 14.09 -5.17
CA MET A 191 1.59 15.19 -5.49
C MET A 191 0.97 16.27 -6.41
N VAL A 192 -0.31 16.55 -6.26
CA VAL A 192 -1.03 17.52 -7.07
C VAL A 192 -0.66 18.92 -6.64
N LYS A 193 0.13 19.65 -7.46
CA LYS A 193 0.56 21.01 -7.17
C LYS A 193 -0.60 22.01 -7.32
N HIS A 194 -0.53 23.08 -6.54
CA HIS A 194 -1.48 24.17 -6.67
C HIS A 194 -1.08 25.07 -7.87
N ASN A 195 -2.03 25.33 -8.79
CA ASN A 195 -1.87 26.30 -9.89
C ASN A 195 -0.75 26.05 -10.91
N THR A 196 -0.21 24.84 -11.04
CA THR A 196 0.65 24.51 -12.20
C THR A 196 -0.21 24.10 -13.40
N LYS A 197 0.25 24.42 -14.63
CA LYS A 197 -0.47 24.07 -15.87
C LYS A 197 -0.79 22.58 -15.93
N SER A 198 0.20 21.74 -15.64
CA SER A 198 0.03 20.27 -15.60
C SER A 198 -1.00 19.81 -14.56
N SER A 199 -1.00 20.40 -13.36
CA SER A 199 -1.99 20.05 -12.32
C SER A 199 -3.40 20.54 -12.65
N ILE A 200 -3.55 21.64 -13.34
CA ILE A 200 -4.86 22.14 -13.79
C ILE A 200 -5.43 21.22 -14.88
N GLU A 201 -4.61 20.85 -15.86
CA GLU A 201 -4.99 19.93 -16.92
C GLU A 201 -5.31 18.53 -16.34
N PHE A 202 -4.48 18.03 -15.42
CA PHE A 202 -4.69 16.78 -14.72
C PHE A 202 -6.02 16.78 -13.96
N LYS A 203 -6.32 17.81 -13.16
CA LYS A 203 -7.60 17.93 -12.44
C LYS A 203 -8.83 17.92 -13.35
N LYS A 204 -8.75 18.54 -14.53
CA LYS A 204 -9.86 18.52 -15.50
C LYS A 204 -10.17 17.10 -16.01
N VAL A 205 -9.17 16.23 -16.05
CA VAL A 205 -9.33 14.83 -16.48
C VAL A 205 -9.81 13.96 -15.33
N LEU A 206 -9.34 14.21 -14.08
CA LEU A 206 -9.74 13.45 -12.88
C LEU A 206 -11.26 13.38 -12.72
N HIS A 207 -11.96 14.49 -12.93
CA HIS A 207 -13.43 14.54 -12.83
C HIS A 207 -14.19 13.69 -13.85
N LYS A 208 -13.49 13.04 -14.79
CA LYS A 208 -14.08 12.17 -15.83
C LYS A 208 -13.74 10.70 -15.61
N ILE A 209 -13.07 10.39 -14.52
CA ILE A 209 -12.52 9.07 -14.24
C ILE A 209 -13.02 8.64 -12.85
N ASP A 210 -14.00 7.75 -12.83
CA ASP A 210 -14.73 7.36 -11.61
C ASP A 210 -13.87 6.55 -10.61
N ASP A 211 -12.79 5.90 -11.07
CA ASP A 211 -11.91 5.11 -10.21
C ASP A 211 -10.80 5.91 -9.51
N ILE A 212 -10.78 7.23 -9.65
CA ILE A 212 -9.88 8.12 -8.89
C ILE A 212 -10.63 8.65 -7.68
N ILE A 213 -10.40 8.01 -6.55
CA ILE A 213 -11.18 8.20 -5.33
C ILE A 213 -10.63 9.26 -4.37
N ALA A 214 -9.36 9.66 -4.52
CA ALA A 214 -8.71 10.54 -3.56
C ALA A 214 -7.67 11.46 -4.25
N ILE A 215 -7.46 12.64 -3.68
CA ILE A 215 -6.49 13.62 -4.18
C ILE A 215 -5.63 14.13 -3.02
N PHE A 216 -4.32 13.88 -3.08
CA PHE A 216 -3.34 14.43 -2.16
C PHE A 216 -2.53 15.56 -2.80
N PRO A 217 -2.37 16.70 -2.11
CA PRO A 217 -1.58 17.81 -2.62
C PRO A 217 -0.08 17.50 -2.56
N HIS A 218 0.70 18.16 -3.43
CA HIS A 218 2.14 18.22 -3.26
C HIS A 218 2.48 19.10 -2.05
N LYS A 219 2.86 18.49 -0.96
CA LYS A 219 3.17 19.15 0.32
C LYS A 219 4.44 18.55 0.90
N GLU A 220 5.37 19.40 1.33
CA GLU A 220 6.65 18.98 1.92
C GLU A 220 6.46 18.11 3.18
N LEU A 221 5.33 18.25 3.86
CA LEU A 221 5.01 17.43 5.03
C LEU A 221 4.97 15.93 4.74
N PHE A 222 4.64 15.52 3.50
CA PHE A 222 4.71 14.12 3.09
C PHE A 222 6.16 13.61 3.04
N ASN A 223 7.08 14.40 2.50
CA ASN A 223 8.50 14.05 2.47
C ASN A 223 9.08 14.02 3.88
N ASN A 224 8.76 15.05 4.68
CA ASN A 224 9.22 15.15 6.06
C ASN A 224 8.71 13.98 6.90
N SER A 225 7.51 13.45 6.65
CA SER A 225 6.95 12.37 7.45
C SER A 225 7.82 11.11 7.44
N THR A 226 8.37 10.74 6.29
CA THR A 226 9.27 9.59 6.16
C THR A 226 10.71 9.92 6.57
N LEU A 227 11.17 11.13 6.30
CA LEU A 227 12.52 11.59 6.66
C LEU A 227 12.69 11.73 8.19
N GLU A 228 11.73 12.40 8.84
CA GLU A 228 11.71 12.63 10.28
C GLU A 228 11.10 11.45 11.07
N LYS A 229 10.55 10.45 10.35
CA LYS A 229 9.88 9.28 10.91
C LYS A 229 8.74 9.66 11.87
N LYS A 230 8.05 10.72 11.51
CA LYS A 230 6.91 11.26 12.22
C LYS A 230 5.75 11.43 11.25
N SER A 231 4.67 10.69 11.46
CA SER A 231 3.53 10.71 10.54
C SER A 231 2.85 12.09 10.47
N ILE A 232 2.13 12.34 9.38
CA ILE A 232 1.32 13.57 9.24
C ILE A 232 0.34 13.69 10.39
N THR A 233 -0.26 12.59 10.82
CA THR A 233 -1.18 12.56 11.96
C THR A 233 -0.47 12.91 13.27
N ASP A 234 0.75 12.40 13.50
CA ASP A 234 1.54 12.77 14.68
C ASP A 234 1.99 14.25 14.65
N MET A 235 2.27 14.80 13.46
CA MET A 235 2.56 16.23 13.31
C MET A 235 1.34 17.09 13.70
N ALA A 236 0.13 16.62 13.41
CA ALA A 236 -1.11 17.32 13.73
C ALA A 236 -1.39 17.40 15.24
N LEU A 237 -0.76 16.58 16.08
CA LEU A 237 -0.90 16.65 17.56
C LEU A 237 -0.31 17.91 18.17
N ASP A 238 0.66 18.56 17.51
CA ASP A 238 1.16 19.86 17.92
C ASP A 238 0.13 20.95 17.54
N LYS A 239 -0.55 21.50 18.54
CA LYS A 239 -1.61 22.50 18.36
C LYS A 239 -1.15 23.75 17.60
N THR A 240 0.09 24.18 17.78
CA THR A 240 0.65 25.35 17.11
C THR A 240 0.90 25.04 15.63
N PHE A 241 1.46 23.87 15.36
CA PHE A 241 1.73 23.39 14.02
C PHE A 241 0.43 23.08 13.28
N TYR A 242 -0.55 22.47 13.93
CA TYR A 242 -1.90 22.24 13.37
C TYR A 242 -2.53 23.55 12.90
N LYS A 243 -2.63 24.58 13.75
CA LYS A 243 -3.21 25.88 13.39
C LYS A 243 -2.54 26.53 12.19
N LYS A 244 -1.22 26.36 12.04
CA LYS A 244 -0.47 26.88 10.89
C LYS A 244 -0.84 26.18 9.58
N HIS A 245 -1.26 24.94 9.64
CA HIS A 245 -1.56 24.08 8.49
C HIS A 245 -2.97 23.47 8.56
N GLU A 246 -3.90 24.08 9.29
CA GLU A 246 -5.23 23.58 9.65
C GLU A 246 -5.96 22.99 8.44
N LYS A 247 -6.15 23.79 7.39
CA LYS A 247 -6.82 23.31 6.17
C LYS A 247 -6.17 22.04 5.59
N PHE A 248 -4.84 21.94 5.62
CA PHE A 248 -4.16 20.76 5.09
C PHE A 248 -4.46 19.51 5.93
N PHE A 249 -4.46 19.64 7.27
CA PHE A 249 -4.73 18.51 8.14
C PHE A 249 -6.20 18.06 8.06
N ASP A 250 -7.13 19.00 7.93
CA ASP A 250 -8.54 18.71 7.74
C ASP A 250 -8.79 18.01 6.40
N ASP A 251 -8.24 18.55 5.31
CA ASP A 251 -8.31 17.94 3.98
C ASP A 251 -7.65 16.53 3.97
N TYR A 252 -6.52 16.36 4.66
CA TYR A 252 -5.83 15.08 4.80
C TYR A 252 -6.68 14.06 5.55
N HIS A 253 -7.28 14.45 6.67
CA HIS A 253 -8.18 13.58 7.44
C HIS A 253 -9.38 13.16 6.59
N HIS A 254 -10.05 14.10 5.93
CA HIS A 254 -11.19 13.82 5.07
C HIS A 254 -10.84 12.89 3.90
N THR A 255 -9.69 13.10 3.26
CA THR A 255 -9.23 12.25 2.16
C THR A 255 -8.97 10.80 2.61
N ASN A 256 -8.36 10.61 3.80
CA ASN A 256 -8.14 9.26 4.34
C ASN A 256 -9.46 8.60 4.77
N LEU A 257 -10.42 9.37 5.30
CA LEU A 257 -11.76 8.86 5.63
C LEU A 257 -12.48 8.36 4.37
N LEU A 258 -12.39 9.11 3.29
CA LEU A 258 -12.95 8.70 1.99
C LEU A 258 -12.32 7.38 1.51
N MET A 259 -10.99 7.24 1.60
CA MET A 259 -10.32 5.97 1.28
C MET A 259 -10.81 4.81 2.16
N LEU A 260 -11.05 5.06 3.46
CA LEU A 260 -11.59 4.05 4.37
C LEU A 260 -13.01 3.62 3.98
N ASN A 261 -13.87 4.54 3.56
CA ASN A 261 -15.22 4.24 3.08
C ASN A 261 -15.18 3.29 1.88
N TYR A 262 -14.29 3.53 0.91
CA TYR A 262 -14.09 2.61 -0.22
C TYR A 262 -13.63 1.21 0.22
N ILE A 263 -12.74 1.09 1.20
CA ILE A 263 -12.34 -0.21 1.78
C ILE A 263 -13.53 -0.95 2.40
N ASN A 264 -14.46 -0.21 2.99
CA ASN A 264 -15.64 -0.78 3.65
C ASN A 264 -16.80 -1.07 2.68
N GLY A 265 -16.74 -0.59 1.43
CA GLY A 265 -17.84 -0.67 0.47
C GLY A 265 -18.98 0.31 0.80
N GLU A 266 -18.67 1.40 1.48
CA GLU A 266 -19.58 2.49 1.83
C GLU A 266 -19.40 3.62 0.79
N GLU A 267 -19.83 3.38 -0.45
CA GLU A 267 -19.82 4.40 -1.50
C GLU A 267 -20.97 5.40 -1.23
N GLU A 268 -20.64 6.71 -1.11
CA GLU A 268 -21.61 7.79 -1.11
C GLU A 268 -22.00 8.21 -2.54
#